data_fc2c94ee1e6960c064cf631907d0368b
#
_entry.id   fc2c94ee1e6960c064cf631907d0368b
#
_cell.length_a   1.000
_cell.length_b   1.000
_cell.length_c   1.000
_cell.angle_alpha   90.00
_cell.angle_beta   90.00
_cell.angle_gamma   90.00
#
_symmetry.space_group_name_H-M   'P 1'
#
loop_
_entity.id
_entity.type
_entity.pdbx_description
1 polymer ?
#
loop_
_entity_poly.entity_id
_entity_poly.type
_entity_poly.pdbx_seq_one_letter_code
_entity_poly.pdbx_strand_id
1 'polypeptide(L)'
;SGVGFSAQGFNFSRPYHRTTASHDPRCSWIFNGITEDEPIGDFGLVFGGAAGSEIDSADVRKGTPSHALVVATADDFGADFHWVVEDYHHAHSAVNGETCPHVRCDMVFYETQNGGAVFSTGSIAFAGSLSHNAYTNNVSRLLENVVNRFLDSDPIG
;
A
#
# COMPACT_ATOMS: atom_id res chain seq x y z
N SER A 1 11.48 3.16 -3.32
CA SER A 1 10.09 2.62 -3.24
C SER A 1 9.02 3.72 -3.07
N GLY A 2 9.34 4.87 -2.50
CA GLY A 2 8.37 5.94 -2.22
C GLY A 2 7.61 5.75 -0.90
N VAL A 3 7.82 4.65 -0.21
CA VAL A 3 7.32 4.38 1.14
C VAL A 3 8.45 3.89 2.02
N GLY A 4 8.32 4.04 3.32
CA GLY A 4 9.29 3.58 4.29
C GLY A 4 8.64 2.90 5.48
N PHE A 5 9.37 1.97 6.09
CA PHE A 5 8.90 1.20 7.23
C PHE A 5 8.40 2.10 8.36
N SER A 6 7.16 1.91 8.76
CA SER A 6 6.49 2.79 9.72
C SER A 6 5.97 2.06 10.95
N ALA A 7 5.46 0.85 10.79
CA ALA A 7 4.93 0.10 11.91
C ALA A 7 4.92 -1.41 11.65
N GLN A 8 4.75 -2.19 12.70
CA GLN A 8 4.60 -3.64 12.62
C GLN A 8 3.62 -4.17 13.67
N GLY A 9 2.94 -5.27 13.31
CA GLY A 9 2.07 -6.05 14.17
C GLY A 9 1.82 -7.42 13.56
N PHE A 10 1.52 -8.43 14.39
CA PHE A 10 1.55 -9.83 13.96
C PHE A 10 0.27 -10.62 14.32
N ASN A 11 -0.86 -9.95 14.44
CA ASN A 11 -2.12 -10.58 14.87
C ASN A 11 -3.27 -10.44 13.87
N PHE A 12 -3.24 -9.43 13.01
CA PHE A 12 -4.23 -9.22 11.95
C PHE A 12 -3.64 -8.38 10.81
N SER A 13 -4.34 -8.38 9.66
CA SER A 13 -4.07 -7.50 8.52
C SER A 13 -5.36 -6.78 8.12
N ARG A 14 -5.23 -5.69 7.36
CA ARG A 14 -6.34 -4.84 6.92
C ARG A 14 -6.45 -4.83 5.40
N PRO A 15 -7.63 -4.57 4.84
CA PRO A 15 -7.77 -4.19 3.44
C PRO A 15 -7.28 -2.76 3.22
N TYR A 16 -6.98 -2.43 1.97
CA TYR A 16 -6.79 -1.05 1.55
C TYR A 16 -8.10 -0.44 1.08
N HIS A 17 -8.22 0.85 1.28
CA HIS A 17 -9.29 1.69 0.71
C HIS A 17 -8.68 2.73 -0.23
N ARG A 18 -9.36 2.97 -1.36
CA ARG A 18 -8.93 3.97 -2.33
C ARG A 18 -8.97 5.36 -1.71
N THR A 19 -7.98 6.17 -2.04
CA THR A 19 -7.97 7.61 -1.69
C THR A 19 -8.50 8.45 -2.84
N THR A 20 -8.73 9.74 -2.61
CA THR A 20 -9.08 10.69 -3.66
C THR A 20 -8.03 10.74 -4.77
N ALA A 21 -6.75 10.55 -4.44
CA ALA A 21 -5.67 10.53 -5.43
C ALA A 21 -5.76 9.35 -6.42
N SER A 22 -6.51 8.30 -6.12
CA SER A 22 -6.74 7.17 -7.02
C SER A 22 -7.50 7.56 -8.29
N HIS A 23 -8.16 8.72 -8.32
CA HIS A 23 -8.88 9.26 -9.48
C HIS A 23 -8.01 10.15 -10.38
N ASP A 24 -6.76 10.42 -9.98
CA ASP A 24 -5.84 11.18 -10.83
C ASP A 24 -5.63 10.42 -12.16
N PRO A 25 -5.78 11.08 -13.33
CA PRO A 25 -5.64 10.44 -14.64
C PRO A 25 -4.31 9.70 -14.83
N ARG A 26 -3.26 10.11 -14.13
CA ARG A 26 -1.93 9.46 -14.19
C ARG A 26 -1.93 8.04 -13.62
N CYS A 27 -2.88 7.70 -12.73
CA CYS A 27 -2.87 6.43 -12.01
C CYS A 27 -4.23 5.74 -11.90
N SER A 28 -5.33 6.35 -12.36
CA SER A 28 -6.68 5.77 -12.25
C SER A 28 -6.81 4.39 -12.89
N TRP A 29 -6.02 4.10 -13.91
CA TRP A 29 -5.92 2.80 -14.58
C TRP A 29 -5.53 1.65 -13.65
N ILE A 30 -4.84 1.93 -12.52
CA ILE A 30 -4.46 0.93 -11.51
C ILE A 30 -5.70 0.19 -10.99
N PHE A 31 -6.84 0.88 -10.91
CA PHE A 31 -8.07 0.37 -10.33
C PHE A 31 -9.12 -0.10 -11.37
N ASN A 32 -8.71 -0.29 -12.63
CA ASN A 32 -9.61 -0.79 -13.65
C ASN A 32 -10.20 -2.15 -13.25
N GLY A 33 -11.55 -2.24 -13.23
CA GLY A 33 -12.28 -3.44 -12.83
C GLY A 33 -12.41 -3.65 -11.32
N ILE A 34 -12.05 -2.64 -10.50
CA ILE A 34 -12.25 -2.60 -9.05
C ILE A 34 -13.19 -1.45 -8.73
N THR A 35 -14.28 -1.73 -8.00
CA THR A 35 -15.27 -0.70 -7.67
C THR A 35 -14.73 0.26 -6.60
N GLU A 36 -15.29 1.47 -6.54
CA GLU A 36 -14.74 2.56 -5.73
C GLU A 36 -14.72 2.24 -4.23
N ASP A 37 -15.82 1.72 -3.72
CA ASP A 37 -15.99 1.43 -2.29
C ASP A 37 -15.53 0.00 -1.91
N GLU A 38 -15.00 -0.75 -2.86
CA GLU A 38 -14.57 -2.13 -2.61
C GLU A 38 -13.29 -2.15 -1.77
N PRO A 39 -13.30 -2.82 -0.60
CA PRO A 39 -12.08 -3.00 0.18
C PRO A 39 -11.12 -3.93 -0.58
N ILE A 40 -9.88 -3.47 -0.79
CA ILE A 40 -8.88 -4.20 -1.58
C ILE A 40 -8.11 -5.12 -0.66
N GLY A 41 -8.27 -6.43 -0.87
CA GLY A 41 -7.55 -7.44 -0.10
C GLY A 41 -8.05 -7.60 1.34
N ASP A 42 -9.36 -7.66 1.54
CA ASP A 42 -9.98 -8.10 2.81
C ASP A 42 -9.94 -9.64 2.93
N PHE A 43 -8.80 -10.19 2.56
CA PHE A 43 -8.46 -11.62 2.58
C PHE A 43 -6.95 -11.77 2.38
N GLY A 44 -6.39 -12.91 2.77
CA GLY A 44 -4.99 -13.22 2.53
C GLY A 44 -4.44 -14.27 3.48
N LEU A 45 -3.29 -14.86 3.13
CA LEU A 45 -2.62 -15.88 3.94
C LEU A 45 -1.93 -15.28 5.17
N VAL A 46 -1.58 -13.99 5.12
CA VAL A 46 -0.91 -13.29 6.22
C VAL A 46 -1.97 -12.56 7.03
N PHE A 47 -2.41 -13.15 8.12
CA PHE A 47 -3.37 -12.58 9.07
C PHE A 47 -4.67 -12.03 8.45
N GLY A 48 -5.09 -12.59 7.31
CA GLY A 48 -6.43 -12.34 6.73
C GLY A 48 -6.60 -11.06 5.92
N GLY A 49 -5.53 -10.36 5.55
CA GLY A 49 -5.62 -9.13 4.76
C GLY A 49 -4.38 -8.83 3.92
N ALA A 50 -4.46 -7.84 3.07
CA ALA A 50 -3.36 -7.46 2.18
C ALA A 50 -2.40 -6.41 2.77
N ALA A 51 -2.78 -5.73 3.84
CA ALA A 51 -1.91 -4.80 4.58
C ALA A 51 -1.71 -5.31 6.01
N GLY A 52 -0.49 -5.68 6.36
CA GLY A 52 -0.21 -6.20 7.70
C GLY A 52 1.22 -6.73 7.84
N SER A 53 1.52 -7.25 9.02
CA SER A 53 2.85 -7.65 9.42
C SER A 53 3.78 -6.43 9.49
N GLU A 54 4.62 -6.22 8.50
CA GLU A 54 5.39 -4.98 8.33
C GLU A 54 4.62 -4.08 7.37
N ILE A 55 4.42 -2.82 7.76
CA ILE A 55 3.70 -1.82 6.98
C ILE A 55 4.55 -0.56 6.79
N ASP A 56 4.48 -0.03 5.58
CA ASP A 56 5.20 1.15 5.15
C ASP A 56 4.22 2.29 4.85
N SER A 57 4.59 3.51 5.16
CA SER A 57 3.81 4.69 4.84
C SER A 57 4.60 5.72 4.03
N ALA A 58 3.89 6.55 3.28
CA ALA A 58 4.44 7.69 2.57
C ALA A 58 4.76 8.82 3.55
N ASP A 59 6.00 9.33 3.50
CA ASP A 59 6.42 10.50 4.26
C ASP A 59 7.50 11.27 3.47
N VAL A 60 7.18 12.49 3.06
CA VAL A 60 8.13 13.35 2.32
C VAL A 60 9.40 13.61 3.12
N ARG A 61 9.30 13.68 4.46
CA ARG A 61 10.46 13.87 5.34
C ARG A 61 11.42 12.66 5.33
N LYS A 62 10.90 11.48 4.96
CA LYS A 62 11.65 10.22 4.84
C LYS A 62 12.03 9.87 3.40
N GLY A 63 11.79 10.79 2.45
CA GLY A 63 12.22 10.62 1.06
C GLY A 63 11.13 10.20 0.08
N THR A 64 9.86 10.15 0.47
CA THR A 64 8.77 10.04 -0.50
C THR A 64 8.80 11.26 -1.44
N PRO A 65 8.82 11.08 -2.77
CA PRO A 65 8.76 12.20 -3.69
C PRO A 65 7.52 13.06 -3.45
N SER A 66 7.68 14.39 -3.47
CA SER A 66 6.58 15.30 -3.17
C SER A 66 5.42 15.24 -4.17
N HIS A 67 5.66 14.71 -5.38
CA HIS A 67 4.66 14.50 -6.42
C HIS A 67 4.06 13.08 -6.40
N ALA A 68 4.49 12.24 -5.47
CA ALA A 68 3.95 10.89 -5.34
C ALA A 68 2.49 10.93 -4.88
N LEU A 69 1.69 10.06 -5.46
CA LEU A 69 0.28 9.88 -5.15
C LEU A 69 0.12 8.70 -4.19
N VAL A 70 -0.48 8.93 -3.03
CA VAL A 70 -0.98 7.85 -2.18
C VAL A 70 -2.32 7.43 -2.76
N VAL A 71 -2.37 6.31 -3.47
CA VAL A 71 -3.54 5.90 -4.25
C VAL A 71 -4.52 5.02 -3.46
N ALA A 72 -4.02 4.33 -2.45
CA ALA A 72 -4.84 3.60 -1.48
C ALA A 72 -4.12 3.58 -0.12
N THR A 73 -4.89 3.44 0.96
CA THR A 73 -4.35 3.34 2.31
C THR A 73 -5.10 2.28 3.10
N ALA A 74 -4.40 1.61 3.99
CA ALA A 74 -4.97 0.81 5.05
C ALA A 74 -4.64 1.47 6.39
N ASP A 75 -5.60 1.61 7.24
CA ASP A 75 -5.52 2.22 8.56
C ASP A 75 -6.29 1.38 9.60
N ASP A 76 -6.59 1.93 10.76
CA ASP A 76 -7.32 1.24 11.83
C ASP A 76 -6.58 -0.03 12.34
N PHE A 77 -5.28 0.09 12.49
CA PHE A 77 -4.41 -1.01 12.92
C PHE A 77 -4.42 -1.30 14.43
N GLY A 78 -5.17 -0.60 15.23
CA GLY A 78 -5.29 -0.86 16.66
C GLY A 78 -3.97 -0.80 17.47
N ALA A 79 -4.07 -1.15 18.76
CA ALA A 79 -2.95 -1.04 19.72
C ALA A 79 -1.81 -2.04 19.47
N ASP A 80 -2.07 -3.14 18.76
CA ASP A 80 -1.07 -4.19 18.51
C ASP A 80 -0.08 -3.87 17.38
N PHE A 81 -0.36 -2.82 16.62
CA PHE A 81 0.58 -2.29 15.63
C PHE A 81 1.38 -1.15 16.21
N HIS A 82 2.66 -1.40 16.45
CA HIS A 82 3.56 -0.45 17.07
C HIS A 82 4.34 0.32 16.02
N TRP A 83 4.41 1.64 16.22
CA TRP A 83 5.23 2.49 15.39
C TRP A 83 6.71 2.13 15.56
N VAL A 84 7.42 2.02 14.45
CA VAL A 84 8.85 1.75 14.41
C VAL A 84 9.57 3.02 13.99
N VAL A 85 10.56 3.41 14.78
CA VAL A 85 11.48 4.47 14.37
C VAL A 85 12.69 3.80 13.75
N GLU A 86 12.84 3.98 12.44
CA GLU A 86 13.88 3.33 11.64
C GLU A 86 15.29 3.49 12.22
N ASP A 87 15.59 4.70 12.70
CA ASP A 87 16.90 5.02 13.31
C ASP A 87 17.21 4.25 14.59
N TYR A 88 16.21 3.76 15.27
CA TYR A 88 16.38 3.06 16.56
C TYR A 88 16.11 1.57 16.47
N HIS A 89 15.57 1.07 15.36
CA HIS A 89 15.15 -0.33 15.17
C HIS A 89 14.29 -0.90 16.32
N HIS A 90 13.53 -0.04 16.98
CA HIS A 90 12.69 -0.41 18.11
C HIS A 90 11.24 0.00 17.89
N ALA A 91 10.32 -0.93 18.14
CA ALA A 91 8.92 -0.61 18.28
C ALA A 91 8.69 0.28 19.51
N HIS A 92 7.96 1.37 19.35
CA HIS A 92 7.63 2.25 20.46
C HIS A 92 6.24 1.87 21.00
N SER A 93 6.19 1.10 22.09
CA SER A 93 4.95 0.51 22.61
C SER A 93 3.85 1.52 23.01
N ALA A 94 4.21 2.76 23.30
CA ALA A 94 3.25 3.83 23.62
C ALA A 94 2.72 4.54 22.37
N VAL A 95 3.29 4.26 21.18
CA VAL A 95 2.87 4.85 19.90
C VAL A 95 2.43 3.69 19.01
N ASN A 96 1.15 3.59 18.77
CA ASN A 96 0.52 2.48 18.07
C ASN A 96 -0.64 2.95 17.18
N GLY A 97 -1.35 2.02 16.56
CA GLY A 97 -2.42 2.33 15.64
C GLY A 97 -3.61 3.10 16.24
N GLU A 98 -3.81 3.06 17.55
CA GLU A 98 -4.85 3.85 18.23
C GLU A 98 -4.40 5.28 18.54
N THR A 99 -3.10 5.50 18.72
CA THR A 99 -2.54 6.76 19.22
C THR A 99 -1.79 7.56 18.16
N CYS A 100 -1.49 6.96 17.01
CA CYS A 100 -0.67 7.57 15.98
C CYS A 100 -1.26 7.38 14.58
N PRO A 101 -1.71 8.44 13.90
CA PRO A 101 -2.27 8.36 12.55
C PRO A 101 -1.22 8.02 11.47
N HIS A 102 0.05 7.99 11.84
CA HIS A 102 1.12 7.53 10.95
C HIS A 102 1.29 6.01 10.92
N VAL A 103 0.61 5.28 11.82
CA VAL A 103 0.50 3.82 11.77
C VAL A 103 -0.56 3.48 10.72
N ARG A 104 -0.14 3.48 9.48
CA ARG A 104 -0.94 3.16 8.29
C ARG A 104 -0.05 2.57 7.22
N CYS A 105 -0.66 1.87 6.28
CA CYS A 105 -0.01 1.29 5.12
C CYS A 105 -0.47 1.99 3.86
N ASP A 106 0.46 2.52 3.07
CA ASP A 106 0.14 3.30 1.88
C ASP A 106 0.56 2.58 0.59
N MET A 107 -0.35 2.50 -0.39
CA MET A 107 0.01 2.24 -1.78
C MET A 107 0.36 3.55 -2.45
N VAL A 108 1.52 3.58 -3.09
CA VAL A 108 2.07 4.81 -3.69
C VAL A 108 2.39 4.59 -5.15
N PHE A 109 2.04 5.58 -5.97
CA PHE A 109 2.43 5.68 -7.37
C PHE A 109 3.12 7.00 -7.64
N TYR A 110 4.19 6.99 -8.41
CA TYR A 110 4.81 8.21 -8.96
C TYR A 110 5.62 7.91 -10.22
N GLU A 111 5.67 8.90 -11.08
CA GLU A 111 6.44 8.89 -12.32
C GLU A 111 7.90 9.26 -12.06
N THR A 112 8.81 8.77 -12.90
CA THR A 112 10.22 9.11 -12.87
C THR A 112 10.61 9.97 -14.07
N GLN A 113 11.71 10.72 -13.94
CA GLN A 113 12.14 11.69 -14.96
C GLN A 113 12.37 11.12 -16.37
N ASN A 114 12.54 9.79 -16.50
CA ASN A 114 12.84 9.13 -17.77
C ASN A 114 11.66 8.37 -18.36
N GLY A 115 10.43 8.73 -18.00
CA GLY A 115 9.21 8.11 -18.53
C GLY A 115 8.86 6.76 -17.89
N GLY A 116 9.53 6.36 -16.83
CA GLY A 116 9.16 5.20 -16.03
C GLY A 116 8.28 5.60 -14.82
N ALA A 117 7.87 4.61 -14.03
CA ALA A 117 7.14 4.85 -12.80
C ALA A 117 7.50 3.86 -11.71
N VAL A 118 7.07 4.18 -10.49
CA VAL A 118 7.16 3.30 -9.32
C VAL A 118 5.76 3.09 -8.77
N PHE A 119 5.45 1.84 -8.48
CA PHE A 119 4.28 1.44 -7.71
C PHE A 119 4.75 0.64 -6.49
N SER A 120 4.31 1.03 -5.31
CA SER A 120 4.61 0.35 -4.04
C SER A 120 3.34 0.00 -3.32
N THR A 121 3.30 -1.20 -2.75
CA THR A 121 2.13 -1.71 -2.00
C THR A 121 2.22 -1.46 -0.50
N GLY A 122 3.41 -1.15 0.02
CA GLY A 122 3.62 -0.79 1.42
C GLY A 122 3.50 -1.94 2.43
N SER A 123 3.26 -3.17 1.99
CA SER A 123 3.17 -4.31 2.92
C SER A 123 3.66 -5.61 2.33
N ILE A 124 4.35 -6.40 3.15
CA ILE A 124 4.75 -7.77 2.80
C ILE A 124 3.55 -8.71 2.74
N ALA A 125 2.45 -8.40 3.45
CA ALA A 125 1.22 -9.20 3.42
C ALA A 125 0.51 -9.17 2.06
N PHE A 126 0.75 -8.14 1.23
CA PHE A 126 0.13 -7.99 -0.08
C PHE A 126 0.35 -9.23 -0.98
N ALA A 127 1.56 -9.76 -1.02
CA ALA A 127 1.88 -10.94 -1.82
C ALA A 127 1.08 -12.18 -1.36
N GLY A 128 0.80 -12.30 -0.07
CA GLY A 128 0.00 -13.38 0.49
C GLY A 128 -1.49 -13.34 0.11
N SER A 129 -1.98 -12.24 -0.44
CA SER A 129 -3.37 -12.09 -0.88
C SER A 129 -3.56 -12.44 -2.37
N LEU A 130 -2.49 -12.50 -3.17
CA LEU A 130 -2.57 -12.72 -4.62
C LEU A 130 -3.27 -14.04 -4.98
N SER A 131 -2.93 -15.15 -4.31
CA SER A 131 -3.43 -16.47 -4.66
C SER A 131 -4.88 -16.74 -4.22
N HIS A 132 -5.50 -15.82 -3.49
CA HIS A 132 -6.87 -15.96 -3.02
C HIS A 132 -7.82 -16.21 -4.20
N ASN A 133 -8.76 -17.16 -4.02
CA ASN A 133 -9.74 -17.53 -5.04
C ASN A 133 -9.10 -17.81 -6.43
N ALA A 134 -7.98 -18.56 -6.43
CA ALA A 134 -7.23 -18.91 -7.64
C ALA A 134 -6.88 -17.67 -8.50
N TYR A 135 -6.41 -16.59 -7.86
CA TYR A 135 -6.06 -15.30 -8.46
C TYR A 135 -7.25 -14.51 -9.03
N THR A 136 -8.49 -14.95 -8.79
CA THR A 136 -9.70 -14.23 -9.19
C THR A 136 -10.15 -13.31 -8.04
N ASN A 137 -9.44 -12.21 -7.85
CA ASN A 137 -9.66 -11.28 -6.75
C ASN A 137 -9.16 -9.86 -7.11
N ASN A 138 -9.49 -8.86 -6.31
CA ASN A 138 -9.15 -7.47 -6.57
C ASN A 138 -7.65 -7.15 -6.37
N VAL A 139 -6.95 -7.86 -5.50
CA VAL A 139 -5.48 -7.68 -5.32
C VAL A 139 -4.74 -8.14 -6.58
N SER A 140 -5.10 -9.31 -7.11
CA SER A 140 -4.53 -9.83 -8.37
C SER A 140 -4.90 -8.95 -9.55
N ARG A 141 -6.14 -8.46 -9.62
CA ARG A 141 -6.57 -7.54 -10.68
C ARG A 141 -5.78 -6.24 -10.66
N LEU A 142 -5.58 -5.66 -9.48
CA LEU A 142 -4.78 -4.45 -9.31
C LEU A 142 -3.34 -4.66 -9.80
N LEU A 143 -2.70 -5.74 -9.36
CA LEU A 143 -1.33 -6.04 -9.77
C LEU A 143 -1.23 -6.33 -11.27
N GLU A 144 -2.22 -7.03 -11.86
CA GLU A 144 -2.31 -7.26 -13.32
C GLU A 144 -2.36 -5.93 -14.08
N ASN A 145 -3.17 -4.97 -13.64
CA ASN A 145 -3.26 -3.64 -14.25
C ASN A 145 -1.89 -2.94 -14.22
N VAL A 146 -1.20 -2.97 -13.08
CA VAL A 146 0.12 -2.34 -12.91
C VAL A 146 1.16 -3.01 -13.82
N VAL A 147 1.24 -4.33 -13.80
CA VAL A 147 2.22 -5.08 -14.60
C VAL A 147 1.98 -4.86 -16.08
N ASN A 148 0.73 -4.94 -16.56
CA ASN A 148 0.40 -4.72 -17.96
C ASN A 148 0.78 -3.31 -18.41
N ARG A 149 0.51 -2.29 -17.62
CA ARG A 149 0.88 -0.91 -17.94
C ARG A 149 2.40 -0.70 -17.95
N PHE A 150 3.13 -1.37 -17.06
CA PHE A 150 4.60 -1.28 -17.01
C PHE A 150 5.29 -2.06 -18.15
N LEU A 151 4.61 -3.04 -18.75
CA LEU A 151 5.08 -3.76 -19.93
C LEU A 151 4.77 -3.03 -21.24
N ASP A 152 3.90 -2.04 -21.21
CA ASP A 152 3.61 -1.21 -22.36
C ASP A 152 4.84 -0.37 -22.72
N SER A 153 5.10 -0.24 -24.04
CA SER A 153 6.21 0.58 -24.54
C SER A 153 5.95 2.08 -24.47
N ASP A 154 4.69 2.47 -24.30
CA ASP A 154 4.33 3.88 -24.20
C ASP A 154 4.79 4.47 -22.85
N PRO A 155 5.40 5.65 -22.83
CA PRO A 155 5.79 6.29 -21.58
C PRO A 155 4.66 6.38 -20.58
N ILE A 156 4.99 6.26 -19.30
CA ILE A 156 4.08 6.53 -18.20
C ILE A 156 4.22 8.02 -17.87
N GLY A 157 3.18 8.81 -18.13
CA GLY A 157 3.16 10.26 -17.91
C GLY A 157 3.10 11.08 -19.17
#